data_83fe38e54bf61be5170a5e0dd7aa3bbd
#
_entry.id   83fe38e54bf61be5170a5e0dd7aa3bbd
#
_cell.length_a   1.000
_cell.length_b   1.000
_cell.length_c   1.000
_cell.angle_alpha   90.00
_cell.angle_beta   90.00
_cell.angle_gamma   90.00
#
_symmetry.space_group_name_H-M   'P 1'
#
loop_
_entity.id
_entity.type
_entity.pdbx_description
1 polymer ?
#
loop_
_entity_poly.entity_id
_entity_poly.type
_entity_poly.pdbx_seq_one_letter_code
_entity_poly.pdbx_strand_id
1 'polypeptide(L)'
;EYPKYAVIQKDTTFFDTKPEHPCWFNVVVEDFDCRLHCSYSPITKEKPADRLKTDAFKMTDWHNKKATYIQETPLLNKEHNVKGMLFNVEGPVASQLQFFLTDTAEQQHFFRGALYFYTEANTDSLAPVYEFMRKDVERMVETFQWK
;
A
#
# COMPACT_ATOMS: atom_id res chain seq x y z
N GLU A 1 2.61 9.29 10.14
CA GLU A 1 3.63 8.63 10.99
C GLU A 1 3.97 7.26 10.41
N TYR A 2 5.18 6.76 10.64
CA TYR A 2 5.60 5.40 10.27
C TYR A 2 6.37 4.78 11.46
N PRO A 3 6.50 3.43 11.52
CA PRO A 3 7.15 2.75 12.65
C PRO A 3 8.60 3.22 12.84
N LYS A 4 9.01 3.49 14.08
CA LYS A 4 10.36 4.00 14.40
C LYS A 4 11.48 2.98 14.11
N TYR A 5 11.14 1.69 14.08
CA TYR A 5 12.06 0.59 13.78
C TYR A 5 12.19 0.32 12.28
N ALA A 6 11.37 0.98 11.45
CA ALA A 6 11.43 0.84 10.00
C ALA A 6 12.40 1.85 9.37
N VAL A 7 12.98 1.47 8.25
CA VAL A 7 13.88 2.31 7.46
C VAL A 7 13.19 2.72 6.16
N ILE A 8 13.27 4.01 5.81
CA ILE A 8 12.77 4.52 4.53
C ILE A 8 13.88 4.35 3.48
N GLN A 9 13.62 3.54 2.48
CA GLN A 9 14.51 3.31 1.36
C GLN A 9 13.89 3.85 0.07
N LYS A 10 14.54 4.83 -0.59
CA LYS A 10 14.10 5.28 -1.91
C LYS A 10 14.11 4.13 -2.90
N ASP A 11 13.05 4.02 -3.67
CA ASP A 11 13.02 3.10 -4.79
C ASP A 11 13.79 3.73 -5.97
N THR A 12 14.90 3.12 -6.35
CA THR A 12 15.74 3.57 -7.47
C THR A 12 15.53 2.73 -8.74
N THR A 13 14.99 1.52 -8.57
CA THR A 13 14.73 0.59 -9.68
C THR A 13 13.48 -0.23 -9.35
N PHE A 14 12.42 -0.03 -10.11
CA PHE A 14 11.19 -0.82 -10.00
C PHE A 14 11.11 -1.77 -11.21
N PHE A 15 11.23 -3.10 -10.96
CA PHE A 15 11.28 -4.12 -12.01
C PHE A 15 12.24 -3.75 -13.17
N ASP A 16 13.49 -3.41 -12.85
CA ASP A 16 14.55 -2.99 -13.79
C ASP A 16 14.24 -1.71 -14.59
N THR A 17 13.21 -0.96 -14.20
CA THR A 17 12.89 0.34 -14.79
C THR A 17 13.03 1.47 -13.77
N LYS A 18 13.29 2.67 -14.26
CA LYS A 18 13.33 3.87 -13.39
C LYS A 18 11.92 4.18 -12.91
N PRO A 19 11.71 4.47 -11.59
CA PRO A 19 10.41 4.87 -11.07
C PRO A 19 9.86 6.09 -11.81
N GLU A 20 8.56 6.08 -12.09
CA GLU A 20 7.90 7.20 -12.80
C GLU A 20 7.92 8.51 -12.00
N HIS A 21 8.05 8.43 -10.68
CA HIS A 21 8.06 9.59 -9.80
C HIS A 21 9.10 9.43 -8.68
N PRO A 22 9.83 10.51 -8.29
CA PRO A 22 10.86 10.44 -7.25
C PRO A 22 10.34 10.15 -5.83
N CYS A 23 9.02 10.20 -5.61
CA CYS A 23 8.36 9.87 -4.35
C CYS A 23 7.91 8.39 -4.28
N TRP A 24 8.60 7.49 -4.98
CA TRP A 24 8.46 6.06 -4.77
C TRP A 24 9.50 5.60 -3.76
N PHE A 25 9.06 4.91 -2.72
CA PHE A 25 9.92 4.46 -1.64
C PHE A 25 9.37 3.20 -0.97
N ASN A 26 10.23 2.54 -0.22
CA ASN A 26 9.87 1.41 0.61
C ASN A 26 10.02 1.76 2.09
N VAL A 27 9.07 1.32 2.89
CA VAL A 27 9.20 1.23 4.35
C VAL A 27 9.66 -0.19 4.65
N VAL A 28 10.93 -0.35 5.01
CA VAL A 28 11.57 -1.66 5.20
C VAL A 28 11.66 -1.98 6.67
N VAL A 29 11.24 -3.18 7.04
CA VAL A 29 11.41 -3.75 8.38
C VAL A 29 12.24 -5.01 8.26
N GLU A 30 13.57 -4.86 8.51
CA GLU A 30 14.55 -5.91 8.31
C GLU A 30 14.30 -7.12 9.23
N ASP A 31 13.95 -6.88 10.48
CA ASP A 31 13.70 -7.94 11.48
C ASP A 31 12.57 -8.92 11.07
N PHE A 32 11.67 -8.48 10.20
CA PHE A 32 10.52 -9.28 9.72
C PHE A 32 10.64 -9.66 8.25
N ASP A 33 11.74 -9.31 7.61
CA ASP A 33 11.93 -9.49 6.16
C ASP A 33 10.71 -9.04 5.36
N CYS A 34 10.18 -7.85 5.72
CA CYS A 34 9.01 -7.29 5.08
C CYS A 34 9.24 -5.86 4.59
N ARG A 35 8.44 -5.49 3.61
CA ARG A 35 8.52 -4.20 2.93
C ARG A 35 7.16 -3.70 2.54
N LEU A 36 6.83 -2.49 2.97
CA LEU A 36 5.70 -1.75 2.42
C LEU A 36 6.19 -0.92 1.23
N HIS A 37 5.84 -1.37 0.03
CA HIS A 37 6.15 -0.63 -1.19
C HIS A 37 5.16 0.51 -1.37
N CYS A 38 5.67 1.74 -1.46
CA CYS A 38 4.89 2.96 -1.58
C CYS A 38 5.15 3.64 -2.92
N SER A 39 4.10 3.96 -3.64
CA SER A 39 4.16 4.68 -4.90
C SER A 39 3.22 5.89 -4.91
N TYR A 40 3.71 6.99 -5.44
CA TYR A 40 2.95 8.22 -5.63
C TYR A 40 2.78 8.51 -7.12
N SER A 41 1.60 8.95 -7.50
CA SER A 41 1.28 9.43 -8.85
C SER A 41 0.45 10.71 -8.74
N PRO A 42 0.85 11.81 -9.36
CA PRO A 42 -0.04 12.96 -9.47
C PRO A 42 -1.25 12.61 -10.35
N ILE A 43 -2.42 13.09 -9.96
CA ILE A 43 -3.62 12.99 -10.79
C ILE A 43 -3.51 14.05 -11.87
N THR A 44 -3.60 13.63 -13.14
CA THR A 44 -3.52 14.50 -14.31
C THR A 44 -4.62 14.16 -15.31
N LYS A 45 -4.74 14.92 -16.39
CA LYS A 45 -5.68 14.60 -17.48
C LYS A 45 -5.37 13.26 -18.14
N GLU A 46 -4.09 12.91 -18.26
CA GLU A 46 -3.61 11.65 -18.84
C GLU A 46 -3.74 10.47 -17.86
N LYS A 47 -3.66 10.76 -16.56
CA LYS A 47 -3.80 9.81 -15.45
C LYS A 47 -4.90 10.28 -14.48
N PRO A 48 -6.17 10.22 -14.86
CA PRO A 48 -7.27 10.63 -14.00
C PRO A 48 -7.44 9.67 -12.81
N ALA A 49 -8.04 10.16 -11.72
CA ALA A 49 -8.24 9.39 -10.48
C ALA A 49 -8.94 8.04 -10.72
N ASP A 50 -9.96 8.00 -11.57
CA ASP A 50 -10.70 6.76 -11.86
C ASP A 50 -9.83 5.70 -12.54
N ARG A 51 -8.90 6.10 -13.40
CA ARG A 51 -7.93 5.19 -14.00
C ARG A 51 -6.98 4.62 -12.95
N LEU A 52 -6.41 5.50 -12.10
CA LEU A 52 -5.48 5.08 -11.03
C LEU A 52 -6.17 4.17 -10.00
N LYS A 53 -7.43 4.46 -9.63
CA LYS A 53 -8.24 3.59 -8.78
C LYS A 53 -8.50 2.24 -9.45
N THR A 54 -8.91 2.24 -10.72
CA THR A 54 -9.14 1.01 -11.49
C THR A 54 -7.87 0.15 -11.55
N ASP A 55 -6.71 0.75 -11.75
CA ASP A 55 -5.43 0.02 -11.76
C ASP A 55 -5.09 -0.54 -10.36
N ALA A 56 -5.37 0.20 -9.28
CA ALA A 56 -5.21 -0.30 -7.92
C ALA A 56 -6.13 -1.50 -7.63
N PHE A 57 -7.40 -1.43 -8.01
CA PHE A 57 -8.34 -2.55 -7.90
C PHE A 57 -7.88 -3.76 -8.74
N LYS A 58 -7.46 -3.57 -9.97
CA LYS A 58 -6.95 -4.65 -10.82
C LYS A 58 -5.71 -5.32 -10.23
N MET A 59 -4.80 -4.55 -9.62
CA MET A 59 -3.63 -5.10 -8.96
C MET A 59 -4.01 -5.95 -7.73
N THR A 60 -5.04 -5.54 -7.00
CA THR A 60 -5.60 -6.35 -5.90
C THR A 60 -6.30 -7.58 -6.45
N ASP A 61 -7.12 -7.45 -7.50
CA ASP A 61 -7.82 -8.55 -8.18
C ASP A 61 -6.89 -9.58 -8.83
N TRP A 62 -5.68 -9.19 -9.21
CA TRP A 62 -4.67 -10.14 -9.68
C TRP A 62 -4.40 -11.24 -8.64
N HIS A 63 -4.56 -10.91 -7.37
CA HIS A 63 -4.45 -11.87 -6.26
C HIS A 63 -5.72 -12.72 -6.08
N ASN A 64 -6.87 -12.32 -6.66
CA ASN A 64 -8.16 -13.02 -6.52
C ASN A 64 -8.12 -14.50 -6.93
N LYS A 65 -7.26 -14.87 -7.87
CA LYS A 65 -7.11 -16.27 -8.31
C LYS A 65 -6.62 -17.20 -7.18
N LYS A 66 -6.00 -16.64 -6.13
CA LYS A 66 -5.45 -17.35 -4.97
C LYS A 66 -6.06 -16.88 -3.65
N ALA A 67 -6.73 -15.73 -3.65
CA ALA A 67 -7.40 -15.20 -2.46
C ALA A 67 -8.65 -16.03 -2.14
N THR A 68 -8.85 -16.30 -0.86
CA THR A 68 -10.08 -16.91 -0.34
C THR A 68 -11.12 -15.85 0.00
N TYR A 69 -10.67 -14.65 0.37
CA TYR A 69 -11.51 -13.52 0.72
C TYR A 69 -10.76 -12.19 0.56
N ILE A 70 -11.44 -11.13 0.13
CA ILE A 70 -10.93 -9.76 0.12
C ILE A 70 -11.89 -8.88 0.90
N GLN A 71 -11.37 -8.28 1.97
CA GLN A 71 -12.08 -7.26 2.73
C GLN A 71 -11.67 -5.88 2.23
N GLU A 72 -12.67 -5.09 1.84
CA GLU A 72 -12.50 -3.70 1.44
C GLU A 72 -12.99 -2.77 2.56
N THR A 73 -12.11 -1.90 3.06
CA THR A 73 -12.42 -0.95 4.12
C THR A 73 -12.27 0.48 3.59
N PRO A 74 -13.36 1.24 3.40
CA PRO A 74 -13.29 2.63 3.00
C PRO A 74 -12.59 3.48 4.04
N LEU A 75 -11.75 4.41 3.59
CA LEU A 75 -10.99 5.34 4.40
C LEU A 75 -11.45 6.78 4.13
N LEU A 76 -11.68 7.54 5.19
CA LEU A 76 -12.03 8.96 5.08
C LEU A 76 -11.51 9.73 6.29
N ASN A 77 -10.58 10.66 6.05
CA ASN A 77 -10.12 11.64 7.02
C ASN A 77 -10.28 13.04 6.42
N LYS A 78 -11.39 13.70 6.77
CA LYS A 78 -11.72 15.05 6.25
C LYS A 78 -10.76 16.12 6.76
N GLU A 79 -10.24 15.97 7.99
CA GLU A 79 -9.32 16.92 8.60
C GLU A 79 -8.00 16.99 7.82
N HIS A 80 -7.50 15.85 7.37
CA HIS A 80 -6.27 15.75 6.59
C HIS A 80 -6.50 15.74 5.07
N ASN A 81 -7.72 15.96 4.61
CA ASN A 81 -8.09 15.91 3.19
C ASN A 81 -7.72 14.58 2.53
N VAL A 82 -7.97 13.46 3.19
CA VAL A 82 -7.61 12.12 2.73
C VAL A 82 -8.85 11.24 2.60
N LYS A 83 -8.96 10.51 1.50
CA LYS A 83 -9.88 9.38 1.33
C LYS A 83 -9.19 8.25 0.58
N GLY A 84 -9.75 7.05 0.65
CA GLY A 84 -9.15 5.90 -0.03
C GLY A 84 -9.83 4.59 0.31
N MET A 85 -9.07 3.51 0.12
CA MET A 85 -9.50 2.14 0.39
C MET A 85 -8.33 1.33 0.94
N LEU A 86 -8.60 0.52 1.96
CA LEU A 86 -7.70 -0.49 2.48
C LEU A 86 -8.25 -1.87 2.07
N PHE A 87 -7.37 -2.71 1.52
CA PHE A 87 -7.66 -4.08 1.12
C PHE A 87 -6.92 -5.05 2.02
N ASN A 88 -7.65 -5.92 2.69
CA ASN A 88 -7.11 -7.05 3.41
C ASN A 88 -7.44 -8.33 2.63
N VAL A 89 -6.42 -9.01 2.13
CA VAL A 89 -6.54 -10.16 1.23
C VAL A 89 -6.11 -11.43 1.96
N GLU A 90 -7.06 -12.32 2.20
CA GLU A 90 -6.80 -13.62 2.82
C GLU A 90 -6.42 -14.65 1.76
N GLY A 91 -5.53 -15.57 2.13
CA GLY A 91 -5.07 -16.66 1.27
C GLY A 91 -3.58 -16.59 0.93
N PRO A 92 -3.07 -17.55 0.14
CA PRO A 92 -1.66 -17.64 -0.23
C PRO A 92 -1.30 -16.63 -1.33
N VAL A 93 -1.37 -15.35 -0.99
CA VAL A 93 -1.11 -14.22 -1.91
C VAL A 93 0.21 -13.52 -1.56
N ALA A 94 0.84 -12.90 -2.55
CA ALA A 94 2.12 -12.22 -2.35
C ALA A 94 2.00 -10.94 -1.51
N SER A 95 0.85 -10.27 -1.52
CA SER A 95 0.57 -9.09 -0.72
C SER A 95 -0.82 -9.19 -0.11
N GLN A 96 -0.85 -9.39 1.21
CA GLN A 96 -2.11 -9.53 1.96
C GLN A 96 -2.71 -8.18 2.36
N LEU A 97 -1.93 -7.11 2.37
CA LEU A 97 -2.39 -5.78 2.74
C LEU A 97 -1.99 -4.77 1.68
N GLN A 98 -2.99 -4.08 1.13
CA GLN A 98 -2.80 -3.03 0.15
C GLN A 98 -3.72 -1.86 0.47
N PHE A 99 -3.36 -0.66 0.04
CA PHE A 99 -4.23 0.51 0.13
C PHE A 99 -3.95 1.49 -0.99
N PHE A 100 -4.90 2.36 -1.25
CA PHE A 100 -4.66 3.63 -1.93
C PHE A 100 -5.30 4.79 -1.18
N LEU A 101 -4.71 5.97 -1.31
CA LEU A 101 -5.19 7.23 -0.76
C LEU A 101 -5.21 8.29 -1.86
N THR A 102 -6.24 9.15 -1.81
CA THR A 102 -6.37 10.34 -2.66
C THR A 102 -6.70 11.55 -1.79
N ASP A 103 -6.54 12.75 -2.33
CA ASP A 103 -7.22 13.92 -1.78
C ASP A 103 -8.75 13.74 -1.92
N THR A 104 -9.54 14.33 -1.02
CA THR A 104 -11.00 14.11 -1.00
C THR A 104 -11.71 14.54 -2.28
N ALA A 105 -11.15 15.52 -3.01
CA ALA A 105 -11.63 15.99 -4.30
C ALA A 105 -11.16 15.11 -5.48
N GLU A 106 -10.20 14.21 -5.29
CA GLU A 106 -9.58 13.36 -6.33
C GLU A 106 -8.99 14.15 -7.50
N GLN A 107 -8.29 15.24 -7.19
CA GLN A 107 -7.81 16.17 -8.21
C GLN A 107 -6.29 16.27 -8.32
N GLN A 108 -5.56 15.93 -7.25
CA GLN A 108 -4.13 16.22 -7.17
C GLN A 108 -3.27 15.00 -6.85
N HIS A 109 -3.70 14.17 -5.91
CA HIS A 109 -2.82 13.19 -5.29
C HIS A 109 -3.39 11.78 -5.34
N PHE A 110 -2.55 10.83 -5.73
CA PHE A 110 -2.80 9.40 -5.61
C PHE A 110 -1.58 8.72 -4.99
N PHE A 111 -1.77 8.06 -3.86
CA PHE A 111 -0.73 7.33 -3.15
C PHE A 111 -1.17 5.90 -2.93
N ARG A 112 -0.30 4.93 -3.20
CA ARG A 112 -0.59 3.50 -3.04
C ARG A 112 0.48 2.86 -2.18
N GLY A 113 0.07 1.91 -1.33
CA GLY A 113 0.95 1.02 -0.57
C GLY A 113 0.57 -0.43 -0.74
N ALA A 114 1.57 -1.32 -0.73
CA ALA A 114 1.39 -2.76 -0.74
C ALA A 114 2.46 -3.42 0.14
N LEU A 115 2.02 -4.24 1.10
CA LEU A 115 2.90 -4.93 2.04
C LEU A 115 3.31 -6.30 1.49
N TYR A 116 4.61 -6.54 1.42
CA TYR A 116 5.22 -7.80 0.97
C TYR A 116 6.10 -8.40 2.07
N PHE A 117 6.03 -9.72 2.21
CA PHE A 117 6.97 -10.53 2.98
C PHE A 117 7.84 -11.32 2.01
N TYR A 118 9.15 -11.30 2.21
CA TYR A 118 10.13 -11.96 1.35
C TYR A 118 10.58 -13.31 1.90
N THR A 119 10.10 -13.69 3.08
CA THR A 119 10.40 -14.99 3.68
C THR A 119 9.58 -16.10 3.03
N GLU A 120 10.19 -17.28 2.87
CA GLU A 120 9.51 -18.50 2.43
C GLU A 120 8.66 -19.16 3.56
N ALA A 121 8.51 -18.47 4.69
CA ALA A 121 7.75 -19.00 5.80
C ALA A 121 6.28 -19.28 5.41
N ASN A 122 5.75 -20.33 5.97
CA ASN A 122 4.36 -20.72 5.86
C ASN A 122 3.44 -19.58 6.36
N THR A 123 2.30 -19.37 5.71
CA THR A 123 1.30 -18.35 6.04
C THR A 123 0.90 -18.36 7.51
N ASP A 124 0.78 -19.55 8.13
CA ASP A 124 0.41 -19.68 9.55
C ASP A 124 1.51 -19.12 10.48
N SER A 125 2.77 -19.30 10.11
CA SER A 125 3.92 -18.77 10.87
C SER A 125 4.05 -17.24 10.71
N LEU A 126 3.57 -16.69 9.61
CA LEU A 126 3.59 -15.25 9.35
C LEU A 126 2.42 -14.51 9.98
N ALA A 127 1.34 -15.19 10.36
CA ALA A 127 0.13 -14.55 10.87
C ALA A 127 0.37 -13.57 12.02
N PRO A 128 1.19 -13.85 13.07
CA PRO A 128 1.44 -12.90 14.13
C PRO A 128 2.20 -11.64 13.65
N VAL A 129 3.17 -11.81 12.74
CA VAL A 129 3.93 -10.71 12.16
C VAL A 129 3.06 -9.88 11.23
N TYR A 130 2.22 -10.54 10.44
CA TYR A 130 1.24 -9.87 9.59
C TYR A 130 0.29 -8.99 10.42
N GLU A 131 -0.30 -9.52 11.49
CA GLU A 131 -1.20 -8.76 12.37
C GLU A 131 -0.51 -7.57 13.05
N PHE A 132 0.76 -7.74 13.40
CA PHE A 132 1.57 -6.64 13.92
C PHE A 132 1.78 -5.55 12.88
N MET A 133 2.24 -5.91 11.68
CA MET A 133 2.48 -4.98 10.58
C MET A 133 1.18 -4.32 10.08
N ARG A 134 0.07 -5.06 10.08
CA ARG A 134 -1.24 -4.53 9.69
C ARG A 134 -1.63 -3.33 10.57
N LYS A 135 -1.48 -3.44 11.88
CA LYS A 135 -1.79 -2.35 12.83
C LYS A 135 -0.92 -1.12 12.58
N ASP A 136 0.35 -1.32 12.26
CA ASP A 136 1.25 -0.20 11.97
C ASP A 136 0.93 0.47 10.64
N VAL A 137 0.56 -0.29 9.61
CA VAL A 137 0.09 0.26 8.32
C VAL A 137 -1.24 0.99 8.51
N GLU A 138 -2.19 0.43 9.25
CA GLU A 138 -3.46 1.10 9.60
C GLU A 138 -3.19 2.42 10.31
N ARG A 139 -2.30 2.44 11.30
CA ARG A 139 -1.90 3.67 12.00
C ARG A 139 -1.25 4.69 11.06
N MET A 140 -0.39 4.22 10.14
CA MET A 140 0.24 5.08 9.16
C MET A 140 -0.80 5.75 8.24
N VAL A 141 -1.80 4.99 7.79
CA VAL A 141 -2.90 5.48 6.95
C VAL A 141 -3.80 6.47 7.72
N GLU A 142 -4.15 6.16 8.97
CA GLU A 142 -4.96 7.05 9.83
C GLU A 142 -4.29 8.42 10.07
N THR A 143 -2.95 8.44 10.21
CA THR A 143 -2.17 9.65 10.47
C THR A 143 -1.60 10.30 9.22
N PHE A 144 -1.99 9.80 8.05
CA PHE A 144 -1.50 10.31 6.77
C PHE A 144 -1.99 11.74 6.50
N GLN A 145 -1.08 12.57 5.98
CA GLN A 145 -1.36 13.96 5.59
C GLN A 145 -0.61 14.27 4.30
N TRP A 146 -1.28 14.98 3.41
CA TRP A 146 -0.61 15.60 2.25
C TRP A 146 0.26 16.78 2.72
N LYS A 147 1.43 16.97 2.11
CA LYS A 147 2.31 18.12 2.35
C LYS A 147 2.57 18.85 1.06
#